data_64d61de5761a5c1a68c209d4f4ef6557
#
_entry.id   64d61de5761a5c1a68c209d4f4ef6557
#
_cell.length_a   1.000
_cell.length_b   1.000
_cell.length_c   1.000
_cell.angle_alpha   90.00
_cell.angle_beta   90.00
_cell.angle_gamma   90.00
#
_symmetry.space_group_name_H-M   'P 1'
#
loop_
_entity.id
_entity.type
_entity.pdbx_description
1 polymer ?
#
loop_
_entity_poly.entity_id
_entity_poly.type
_entity_poly.pdbx_seq_one_letter_code
_entity_poly.pdbx_strand_id
1 'polypeptide(L)'
;MGEARKIKKYQTLIVDLLKSHISSYNLTNPELQDQLICDYQSNNFQLVTTGWANNKYHYIVNFHFTIKPTGKIWLLANNTDIRIAEELVEKGVPCMDIVLGFQQPQFRQYTNFATA
;
A
#
# COMPACT_ATOMS: atom_id res chain seq x y z
N MET A 1 -10.20 5.33 -21.63
CA MET A 1 -10.66 3.94 -21.62
C MET A 1 -9.62 3.03 -20.96
N GLY A 2 -8.36 3.03 -21.41
CA GLY A 2 -7.30 2.21 -20.83
C GLY A 2 -7.03 2.50 -19.38
N GLU A 3 -6.99 3.78 -18.97
CA GLU A 3 -6.73 4.18 -17.59
C GLU A 3 -7.85 3.75 -16.65
N ALA A 4 -9.09 3.80 -17.05
CA ALA A 4 -10.22 3.42 -16.21
C ALA A 4 -10.17 1.91 -15.87
N ARG A 5 -9.87 1.06 -16.86
CA ARG A 5 -9.72 -0.38 -16.63
C ARG A 5 -8.50 -0.69 -15.78
N LYS A 6 -7.40 0.00 -16.05
CA LYS A 6 -6.15 -0.15 -15.34
C LYS A 6 -6.32 0.23 -13.88
N ILE A 7 -6.97 1.36 -13.60
CA ILE A 7 -7.24 1.81 -12.24
C ILE A 7 -8.08 0.77 -11.49
N LYS A 8 -9.15 0.28 -12.12
CA LYS A 8 -10.02 -0.73 -11.50
C LYS A 8 -9.26 -2.02 -11.18
N LYS A 9 -8.42 -2.46 -12.11
CA LYS A 9 -7.57 -3.64 -11.90
C LYS A 9 -6.61 -3.40 -10.74
N TYR A 10 -5.99 -2.24 -10.67
CA TYR A 10 -5.04 -1.92 -9.61
C TYR A 10 -5.72 -1.78 -8.25
N GLN A 11 -6.94 -1.24 -8.21
CA GLN A 11 -7.73 -1.21 -6.97
C GLN A 11 -7.88 -2.62 -6.40
N THR A 12 -8.28 -3.57 -7.24
CA THR A 12 -8.47 -4.96 -6.83
C THR A 12 -7.17 -5.58 -6.33
N LEU A 13 -6.08 -5.39 -7.07
CA LEU A 13 -4.78 -5.94 -6.68
C LEU A 13 -4.29 -5.37 -5.35
N ILE A 14 -4.42 -4.06 -5.15
CA ILE A 14 -4.00 -3.41 -3.92
C ILE A 14 -4.82 -3.93 -2.74
N VAL A 15 -6.14 -3.97 -2.89
CA VAL A 15 -7.04 -4.42 -1.82
C VAL A 15 -6.75 -5.87 -1.44
N ASP A 16 -6.60 -6.75 -2.44
CA ASP A 16 -6.29 -8.15 -2.18
C ASP A 16 -4.94 -8.32 -1.50
N LEU A 17 -3.96 -7.53 -1.92
CA LEU A 17 -2.63 -7.58 -1.31
C LEU A 17 -2.67 -7.13 0.15
N LEU A 18 -3.35 -6.01 0.44
CA LEU A 18 -3.48 -5.53 1.82
C LEU A 18 -4.22 -6.53 2.69
N LYS A 19 -5.29 -7.15 2.18
CA LYS A 19 -6.02 -8.20 2.90
C LYS A 19 -5.12 -9.37 3.26
N SER A 20 -4.18 -9.73 2.39
CA SER A 20 -3.29 -10.86 2.62
C SER A 20 -2.36 -10.65 3.82
N HIS A 21 -2.15 -9.40 4.23
CA HIS A 21 -1.29 -9.07 5.35
C HIS A 21 -2.02 -8.92 6.68
N ILE A 22 -3.34 -9.02 6.70
CA ILE A 22 -4.13 -8.84 7.94
C ILE A 22 -3.90 -10.01 8.91
N SER A 23 -4.06 -11.24 8.42
CA SER A 23 -4.15 -12.41 9.29
C SER A 23 -2.86 -12.73 10.03
N SER A 24 -1.70 -12.47 9.42
CA SER A 24 -0.42 -12.81 10.06
C SER A 24 -0.11 -11.93 11.28
N TYR A 25 -0.59 -10.71 11.28
CA TYR A 25 -0.35 -9.77 12.37
C TYR A 25 -1.24 -10.06 13.57
N ASN A 26 -2.51 -10.35 13.32
CA ASN A 26 -3.49 -10.58 14.38
C ASN A 26 -3.21 -11.85 15.19
N LEU A 27 -2.51 -12.82 14.61
CA LEU A 27 -2.17 -14.07 15.28
C LEU A 27 -1.16 -13.88 16.42
N THR A 28 -0.26 -12.91 16.29
CA THR A 28 0.80 -12.67 17.27
C THR A 28 0.41 -11.63 18.32
N ASN A 29 -0.54 -10.75 18.03
CA ASN A 29 -0.93 -9.67 18.91
C ASN A 29 -2.46 -9.50 18.87
N PRO A 30 -3.20 -10.37 19.63
CA PRO A 30 -4.68 -10.35 19.54
C PRO A 30 -5.32 -9.07 20.06
N GLU A 31 -4.61 -8.25 20.82
CA GLU A 31 -5.11 -6.98 21.32
C GLU A 31 -5.00 -5.87 20.28
N LEU A 32 -4.25 -6.10 19.21
CA LEU A 32 -4.13 -5.17 18.10
C LEU A 32 -5.08 -5.58 16.99
N GLN A 33 -5.64 -4.59 16.30
CA GLN A 33 -6.56 -4.82 15.19
C GLN A 33 -6.02 -4.15 13.94
N ASP A 34 -6.04 -4.90 12.85
CA ASP A 34 -5.75 -4.34 11.54
C ASP A 34 -7.05 -3.91 10.90
N GLN A 35 -7.05 -2.71 10.33
CA GLN A 35 -8.20 -2.15 9.63
C GLN A 35 -7.81 -1.82 8.20
N LEU A 36 -8.58 -2.36 7.27
CA LEU A 36 -8.44 -2.04 5.86
C LEU A 36 -9.36 -0.86 5.55
N ILE A 37 -8.77 0.24 5.13
CA ILE A 37 -9.50 1.46 4.82
C ILE A 37 -9.38 1.69 3.32
N CYS A 38 -10.52 1.65 2.63
CA CYS A 38 -10.56 1.77 1.18
C CYS A 38 -11.47 2.93 0.78
N ASP A 39 -10.94 3.84 -0.02
CA ASP A 39 -11.71 4.88 -0.65
C ASP A 39 -11.56 4.72 -2.17
N TYR A 40 -12.55 4.06 -2.78
CA TYR A 40 -12.51 3.80 -4.22
C TYR A 40 -12.78 5.06 -5.04
N GLN A 41 -13.38 6.05 -4.45
CA GLN A 41 -13.71 7.29 -5.15
C GLN A 41 -12.48 8.19 -5.31
N SER A 42 -11.71 8.35 -4.25
CA SER A 42 -10.47 9.14 -4.30
C SER A 42 -9.22 8.27 -4.45
N ASN A 43 -9.39 6.96 -4.59
CA ASN A 43 -8.30 6.01 -4.84
C ASN A 43 -7.23 6.01 -3.76
N ASN A 44 -7.66 5.95 -2.49
CA ASN A 44 -6.76 5.81 -1.35
C ASN A 44 -7.06 4.51 -0.61
N PHE A 45 -5.99 3.74 -0.30
CA PHE A 45 -6.10 2.43 0.30
C PHE A 45 -5.05 2.31 1.40
N GLN A 46 -5.49 1.99 2.61
CA GLN A 46 -4.60 1.94 3.78
C GLN A 46 -4.84 0.67 4.58
N LEU A 47 -3.77 0.16 5.15
CA LEU A 47 -3.84 -0.86 6.20
C LEU A 47 -3.31 -0.23 7.48
N VAL A 48 -4.17 -0.14 8.50
CA VAL A 48 -3.87 0.58 9.74
C VAL A 48 -4.01 -0.39 10.90
N THR A 49 -3.03 -0.40 11.80
CA THR A 49 -3.08 -1.19 13.03
C THR A 49 -3.40 -0.28 14.20
N THR A 50 -4.40 -0.65 15.00
CA THR A 50 -4.81 0.12 16.17
C THR A 50 -4.95 -0.79 17.38
N GLY A 51 -4.77 -0.23 18.57
CA GLY A 51 -5.05 -0.95 19.81
C GLY A 51 -3.99 -0.72 20.88
N TRP A 52 -4.24 -1.29 22.04
CA TRP A 52 -3.34 -1.23 23.18
C TRP A 52 -2.55 -2.55 23.29
N ALA A 53 -1.25 -2.44 23.40
CA ALA A 53 -0.38 -3.58 23.66
C ALA A 53 0.82 -3.11 24.46
N ASN A 54 1.21 -3.87 25.48
CA ASN A 54 2.35 -3.56 26.35
C ASN A 54 2.22 -2.17 26.99
N ASN A 55 1.01 -1.82 27.43
CA ASN A 55 0.69 -0.54 28.05
C ASN A 55 0.89 0.67 27.13
N LYS A 56 0.88 0.44 25.83
CA LYS A 56 1.10 1.48 24.85
C LYS A 56 -0.01 1.46 23.80
N TYR A 57 -0.52 2.62 23.45
CA TYR A 57 -1.50 2.74 22.36
C TYR A 57 -0.78 2.77 21.03
N HIS A 58 -1.23 1.91 20.11
CA HIS A 58 -0.69 1.82 18.76
C HIS A 58 -1.69 2.38 17.78
N TYR A 59 -1.24 3.26 16.92
CA TYR A 59 -1.98 3.74 15.77
C TYR A 59 -0.98 3.91 14.64
N ILE A 60 -0.88 2.89 13.80
CA ILE A 60 0.19 2.81 12.81
C ILE A 60 -0.44 2.61 11.44
N VAL A 61 -0.12 3.50 10.50
CA VAL A 61 -0.41 3.28 9.10
C VAL A 61 0.70 2.38 8.56
N ASN A 62 0.41 1.09 8.38
CA ASN A 62 1.39 0.15 7.87
C ASN A 62 1.70 0.42 6.40
N PHE A 63 0.64 0.58 5.60
CA PHE A 63 0.76 0.87 4.18
C PHE A 63 -0.27 1.91 3.77
N HIS A 64 0.12 2.79 2.88
CA HIS A 64 -0.82 3.70 2.25
C HIS A 64 -0.52 3.80 0.76
N PHE A 65 -1.44 3.32 -0.06
CA PHE A 65 -1.37 3.45 -1.51
C PHE A 65 -2.38 4.48 -1.99
N THR A 66 -2.03 5.21 -3.04
CA THR A 66 -2.98 6.00 -3.79
C THR A 66 -2.76 5.73 -5.28
N ILE A 67 -3.84 5.75 -6.07
CA ILE A 67 -3.74 5.62 -7.52
C ILE A 67 -4.00 7.00 -8.12
N LYS A 68 -3.03 7.51 -8.85
CA LYS A 68 -3.15 8.81 -9.50
C LYS A 68 -3.99 8.71 -10.78
N PRO A 69 -4.55 9.85 -11.25
CA PRO A 69 -5.33 9.82 -12.50
C PRO A 69 -4.59 9.26 -13.71
N THR A 70 -3.26 9.33 -13.70
CA THR A 70 -2.42 8.74 -14.74
C THR A 70 -2.44 7.20 -14.73
N GLY A 71 -3.02 6.59 -13.70
CA GLY A 71 -3.06 5.15 -13.52
C GLY A 71 -1.85 4.58 -12.79
N LYS A 72 -0.94 5.41 -12.34
CA LYS A 72 0.20 4.93 -11.55
C LYS A 72 -0.15 4.79 -10.08
N ILE A 73 0.41 3.76 -9.47
CA ILE A 73 0.25 3.48 -8.04
C ILE A 73 1.36 4.18 -7.29
N TRP A 74 0.99 5.02 -6.34
CA TRP A 74 1.95 5.67 -5.46
C TRP A 74 1.88 5.03 -4.08
N LEU A 75 3.01 4.52 -3.61
CA LEU A 75 3.14 4.03 -2.24
C LEU A 75 3.58 5.22 -1.39
N LEU A 76 2.64 5.74 -0.58
CA LEU A 76 2.87 6.95 0.21
C LEU A 76 3.49 6.63 1.57
N ALA A 77 3.25 5.44 2.10
CA ALA A 77 3.82 5.02 3.37
C ALA A 77 4.02 3.50 3.38
N ASN A 78 5.15 3.08 3.91
CA ASN A 78 5.43 1.69 4.27
C ASN A 78 6.23 1.72 5.57
N ASN A 79 5.55 1.47 6.68
CA ASN A 79 6.15 1.47 8.00
C ASN A 79 6.42 0.04 8.50
N THR A 80 6.74 -0.84 7.57
CA THR A 80 7.03 -2.26 7.84
C THR A 80 8.33 -2.66 7.16
N ASP A 81 8.76 -3.90 7.42
CA ASP A 81 9.89 -4.50 6.71
C ASP A 81 9.45 -5.22 5.43
N ILE A 82 8.16 -5.22 5.14
CA ILE A 82 7.61 -5.91 3.97
C ILE A 82 7.90 -5.09 2.71
N ARG A 83 8.42 -5.75 1.69
CA ARG A 83 8.68 -5.13 0.40
C ARG A 83 7.42 -5.19 -0.46
N ILE A 84 6.42 -4.41 -0.07
CA ILE A 84 5.08 -4.53 -0.64
C ILE A 84 5.01 -4.06 -2.09
N ALA A 85 5.83 -3.09 -2.49
CA ALA A 85 5.88 -2.65 -3.89
C ALA A 85 6.34 -3.79 -4.80
N GLU A 86 7.34 -4.54 -4.35
CA GLU A 86 7.84 -5.71 -5.09
C GLU A 86 6.78 -6.81 -5.16
N GLU A 87 5.97 -6.96 -4.12
CA GLU A 87 4.86 -7.91 -4.14
C GLU A 87 3.81 -7.54 -5.20
N LEU A 88 3.58 -6.25 -5.42
CA LEU A 88 2.70 -5.81 -6.51
C LEU A 88 3.28 -6.19 -7.88
N VAL A 89 4.58 -6.04 -8.05
CA VAL A 89 5.24 -6.45 -9.30
C VAL A 89 5.04 -7.95 -9.54
N GLU A 90 5.16 -8.76 -8.49
CA GLU A 90 4.93 -10.21 -8.60
C GLU A 90 3.49 -10.53 -9.01
N LYS A 91 2.54 -9.66 -8.66
CA LYS A 91 1.13 -9.83 -9.05
C LYS A 91 0.82 -9.27 -10.43
N GLY A 92 1.82 -8.78 -11.15
CA GLY A 92 1.68 -8.36 -12.54
C GLY A 92 1.65 -6.86 -12.77
N VAL A 93 1.90 -6.03 -11.76
CA VAL A 93 1.99 -4.58 -11.95
C VAL A 93 3.38 -4.25 -12.48
N PRO A 94 3.50 -3.58 -13.65
CA PRO A 94 4.81 -3.16 -14.13
C PRO A 94 5.50 -2.23 -13.13
N CYS A 95 6.79 -2.40 -12.93
CA CYS A 95 7.51 -1.59 -11.95
C CYS A 95 7.46 -0.09 -12.30
N MET A 96 7.33 0.25 -13.58
CA MET A 96 7.23 1.65 -14.01
C MET A 96 5.84 2.26 -13.80
N ASP A 97 4.88 1.47 -13.31
CA ASP A 97 3.58 1.97 -12.87
C ASP A 97 3.51 2.19 -11.36
N ILE A 98 4.62 2.00 -10.66
CA ILE A 98 4.71 2.18 -9.21
C ILE A 98 5.70 3.29 -8.91
N VAL A 99 5.31 4.21 -8.03
CA VAL A 99 6.18 5.29 -7.54
C VAL A 99 6.31 5.14 -6.03
N LEU A 100 7.53 5.16 -5.52
CA LEU A 100 7.78 5.20 -4.07
C LEU A 100 7.63 6.65 -3.61
N GLY A 101 6.40 7.04 -3.29
CA GLY A 101 6.07 8.43 -2.98
C GLY A 101 6.70 8.96 -1.71
N PHE A 102 7.09 8.06 -0.79
CA PHE A 102 7.75 8.45 0.45
C PHE A 102 9.23 8.80 0.25
N GLN A 103 9.81 8.46 -0.90
CA GLN A 103 11.18 8.84 -1.24
C GLN A 103 11.21 10.26 -1.79
N GLN A 104 12.28 11.00 -1.49
CA GLN A 104 12.46 12.33 -2.05
C GLN A 104 12.54 12.24 -3.58
N PRO A 105 11.96 13.21 -4.30
CA PRO A 105 11.89 13.11 -5.76
C PRO A 105 13.23 12.87 -6.43
N GLN A 106 14.30 13.52 -5.96
CA GLN A 106 15.65 13.39 -6.56
C GLN A 106 16.25 11.99 -6.35
N PHE A 107 15.74 11.22 -5.38
CA PHE A 107 16.26 9.89 -5.11
C PHE A 107 15.45 8.79 -5.80
N ARG A 108 14.29 9.12 -6.37
CA ARG A 108 13.44 8.11 -7.04
C ARG A 108 14.13 7.51 -8.27
N GLN A 109 15.01 8.25 -8.92
CA GLN A 109 15.76 7.74 -10.08
C GLN A 109 16.67 6.56 -9.73
N TYR A 110 17.01 6.38 -8.45
CA TYR A 110 17.86 5.27 -8.00
C TYR A 110 17.04 4.06 -7.57
N THR A 111 15.72 4.12 -7.64
CA THR A 111 14.86 2.99 -7.36
C THR A 111 14.61 2.21 -8.64
N ASN A 112 14.06 0.99 -8.49
CA ASN A 112 13.65 0.19 -9.65
C ASN A 112 12.26 0.58 -10.16
N PHE A 113 11.67 1.64 -9.61
CA PHE A 113 10.31 2.08 -9.89
C PHE A 113 10.31 3.42 -10.63
N ALA A 114 9.11 3.88 -10.98
CA ALA A 114 8.96 5.14 -11.69
C ALA A 114 9.35 6.33 -10.80
N THR A 115 9.74 7.43 -11.44
CA THR A 115 10.11 8.65 -10.71
C THR A 115 8.91 9.55 -10.44
N ALA A 116 7.89 9.42 -11.27
CA ALA A 116 6.65 10.18 -11.10
C ALA A 116 5.48 9.51 -11.85
#